data_b582c5d4dbab5ca0ee5190768da5557c
#
_entry.id   b582c5d4dbab5ca0ee5190768da5557c
#
_cell.length_a   1.000
_cell.length_b   1.000
_cell.length_c   1.000
_cell.angle_alpha   90.00
_cell.angle_beta   90.00
_cell.angle_gamma   90.00
#
_symmetry.space_group_name_H-M   'P 1'
#
loop_
_entity.id
_entity.type
_entity.pdbx_description
1 polymer ?
#
loop_
_entity_poly.entity_id
_entity_poly.type
_entity_poly.pdbx_seq_one_letter_code
_entity_poly.pdbx_strand_id
1 'polypeptide(L)'
;MNFYISLFDNSKIIHVQRWEKGGMGKEGSIMLAIFELNGQKFMCSDSPPVHNWDFTPAVSNYVECVNAEEIKTLFSKLSEGGIVTMPLDSYGFSQKFAWVIDKFGVSWQLNLK
;
A
#
# COMPACT_ATOMS: atom_id res chain seq x y z
N MET A 1 -1.61 -6.44 -3.10
CA MET A 1 -0.19 -6.87 -3.16
C MET A 1 0.45 -6.50 -4.50
N ASN A 2 -0.02 -7.03 -5.60
CA ASN A 2 0.57 -6.76 -6.92
C ASN A 2 0.61 -5.28 -7.29
N PHE A 3 -0.42 -4.55 -6.93
CA PHE A 3 -0.46 -3.10 -7.16
C PHE A 3 0.72 -2.39 -6.49
N TYR A 4 0.96 -2.70 -5.21
CA TYR A 4 2.04 -2.04 -4.47
C TYR A 4 3.42 -2.44 -4.97
N ILE A 5 3.61 -3.69 -5.35
CA ILE A 5 4.87 -4.17 -5.92
C ILE A 5 5.21 -3.41 -7.19
N SER A 6 4.21 -3.03 -7.97
CA SER A 6 4.41 -2.27 -9.20
C SER A 6 4.83 -0.82 -8.96
N LEU A 7 4.61 -0.29 -7.75
CA LEU A 7 4.87 1.12 -7.42
C LEU A 7 6.29 1.38 -6.92
N PHE A 8 6.91 0.40 -6.32
CA PHE A 8 8.21 0.57 -5.68
C PHE A 8 9.28 -0.27 -6.35
N ASP A 9 10.45 0.32 -6.55
CA ASP A 9 11.62 -0.43 -6.96
C ASP A 9 12.02 -1.36 -5.83
N ASN A 10 12.85 -2.35 -6.09
CA ASN A 10 13.30 -3.30 -5.08
C ASN A 10 12.12 -3.95 -4.31
N SER A 11 11.11 -4.37 -5.06
CA SER A 11 9.89 -4.97 -4.52
C SER A 11 9.64 -6.31 -5.19
N LYS A 12 9.19 -7.28 -4.41
CA LYS A 12 8.96 -8.64 -4.94
C LYS A 12 8.04 -9.43 -4.03
N ILE A 13 7.43 -10.46 -4.60
CA ILE A 13 6.72 -11.48 -3.83
C ILE A 13 7.76 -12.49 -3.35
N ILE A 14 7.83 -12.73 -2.04
CA ILE A 14 8.77 -13.68 -1.44
C ILE A 14 8.14 -15.06 -1.36
N HIS A 15 6.88 -15.12 -0.92
CA HIS A 15 6.19 -16.38 -0.68
C HIS A 15 4.69 -16.21 -0.82
N VAL A 16 4.02 -17.18 -1.46
CA VAL A 16 2.55 -17.22 -1.56
C VAL A 16 2.10 -18.63 -1.25
N GLN A 17 1.15 -18.76 -0.32
CA GLN A 17 0.49 -20.01 -0.01
C GLN A 17 -1.00 -19.80 -0.20
N ARG A 18 -1.64 -20.70 -0.98
CA ARG A 18 -3.06 -20.59 -1.28
C ARG A 18 -3.84 -21.69 -0.56
N TRP A 19 -5.11 -21.39 -0.28
CA TRP A 19 -6.00 -22.40 0.28
C TRP A 19 -6.26 -23.50 -0.73
N GLU A 20 -6.25 -24.73 -0.24
CA GLU A 20 -6.62 -25.91 -1.01
C GLU A 20 -8.08 -26.28 -0.74
N LYS A 21 -8.63 -27.14 -1.61
CA LYS A 21 -9.98 -27.65 -1.46
C LYS A 21 -10.14 -28.37 -0.11
N GLY A 22 -11.19 -27.99 0.63
CA GLY A 22 -11.46 -28.57 1.94
C GLY A 22 -10.83 -27.80 3.10
N GLY A 23 -10.06 -26.73 2.82
CA GLY A 23 -9.54 -25.85 3.85
C GLY A 23 -10.58 -24.86 4.35
N MET A 24 -10.21 -24.05 5.34
CA MET A 24 -11.09 -23.06 5.94
C MET A 24 -11.41 -21.88 5.01
N GLY A 25 -10.49 -21.57 4.09
CA GLY A 25 -10.67 -20.50 3.11
C GLY A 25 -11.16 -21.02 1.77
N LYS A 26 -11.54 -20.09 0.91
CA LYS A 26 -11.95 -20.41 -0.45
C LYS A 26 -10.77 -20.95 -1.25
N GLU A 27 -10.96 -22.06 -1.96
CA GLU A 27 -9.92 -22.63 -2.82
C GLU A 27 -9.38 -21.59 -3.79
N GLY A 28 -8.05 -21.48 -3.88
CA GLY A 28 -7.37 -20.52 -4.75
C GLY A 28 -7.16 -19.13 -4.13
N SER A 29 -7.83 -18.81 -3.04
CA SER A 29 -7.54 -17.56 -2.32
C SER A 29 -6.24 -17.66 -1.54
N ILE A 30 -5.68 -16.53 -1.17
CA ILE A 30 -4.37 -16.48 -0.50
C ILE A 30 -4.55 -16.77 0.98
N MET A 31 -3.95 -17.88 1.45
CA MET A 31 -3.86 -18.18 2.87
C MET A 31 -2.83 -17.24 3.52
N LEU A 32 -1.69 -17.08 2.87
CA LEU A 32 -0.59 -16.27 3.36
C LEU A 32 0.26 -15.81 2.19
N ALA A 33 0.62 -14.55 2.16
CA ALA A 33 1.60 -14.04 1.22
C ALA A 33 2.58 -13.13 1.95
N ILE A 34 3.86 -13.23 1.61
CA ILE A 34 4.91 -12.36 2.10
C ILE A 34 5.52 -11.66 0.90
N PHE A 35 5.62 -10.35 0.97
CA PHE A 35 6.19 -9.54 -0.10
C PHE A 35 7.04 -8.42 0.46
N GLU A 36 7.89 -7.86 -0.38
CA GLU A 36 8.73 -6.72 -0.02
C GLU A 36 8.35 -5.50 -0.85
N LEU A 37 8.31 -4.36 -0.19
CA LEU A 37 8.21 -3.06 -0.84
C LEU A 37 9.41 -2.23 -0.39
N ASN A 38 10.26 -1.88 -1.33
CA ASN A 38 11.45 -1.09 -1.06
C ASN A 38 12.32 -1.72 0.06
N GLY A 39 12.43 -3.05 0.06
CA GLY A 39 13.23 -3.80 1.04
C GLY A 39 12.53 -4.12 2.35
N GLN A 40 11.34 -3.61 2.59
CA GLN A 40 10.60 -3.87 3.82
C GLN A 40 9.56 -4.98 3.60
N LYS A 41 9.50 -5.92 4.53
CA LYS A 41 8.60 -7.07 4.44
C LYS A 41 7.20 -6.73 4.92
N PHE A 42 6.23 -7.25 4.21
CA PHE A 42 4.81 -7.19 4.56
C PHE A 42 4.21 -8.57 4.43
N MET A 43 3.16 -8.82 5.18
CA MET A 43 2.40 -10.06 5.11
C MET A 43 0.93 -9.73 4.88
N CYS A 44 0.27 -10.52 4.06
CA CYS A 44 -1.17 -10.38 3.83
C CYS A 44 -1.84 -11.73 3.66
N SER A 45 -3.15 -11.73 3.79
CA SER A 45 -3.98 -12.89 3.55
C SER A 45 -5.35 -12.46 3.09
N ASP A 46 -6.02 -13.33 2.30
CA ASP A 46 -7.43 -13.14 2.01
C ASP A 46 -8.23 -13.64 3.19
N SER A 47 -9.15 -12.81 3.67
CA SER A 47 -10.03 -13.16 4.78
C SER A 47 -11.45 -13.31 4.27
N PRO A 48 -12.21 -14.31 4.76
CA PRO A 48 -13.64 -14.34 4.48
C PRO A 48 -14.31 -13.11 5.10
N PRO A 49 -15.50 -12.69 4.60
CA PRO A 49 -16.16 -11.46 5.06
C PRO A 49 -16.82 -11.64 6.44
N VAL A 50 -16.03 -12.08 7.42
CA VAL A 50 -16.49 -12.31 8.80
C VAL A 50 -16.15 -11.17 9.73
N HIS A 51 -15.36 -10.20 9.26
CA HIS A 51 -14.92 -9.06 10.03
C HIS A 51 -15.69 -7.81 9.62
N ASN A 52 -15.94 -6.93 10.59
CA ASN A 52 -16.61 -5.65 10.35
C ASN A 52 -15.68 -4.46 10.52
N TRP A 53 -14.36 -4.68 10.52
CA TRP A 53 -13.38 -3.59 10.50
C TRP A 53 -12.80 -3.41 9.11
N ASP A 54 -12.23 -2.24 8.91
CA ASP A 54 -11.59 -1.88 7.66
C ASP A 54 -10.34 -1.03 7.98
N PHE A 55 -9.61 -0.63 6.96
CA PHE A 55 -8.50 0.29 7.15
C PHE A 55 -9.00 1.65 7.61
N THR A 56 -8.18 2.33 8.42
CA THR A 56 -8.46 3.70 8.84
C THR A 56 -7.23 4.57 8.62
N PRO A 57 -7.40 5.88 8.35
CA PRO A 57 -6.27 6.79 8.19
C PRO A 57 -5.56 7.15 9.50
N ALA A 58 -5.99 6.57 10.62
CA ALA A 58 -5.27 6.71 11.88
C ALA A 58 -3.87 6.07 11.81
N VAL A 59 -3.68 5.11 10.90
CA VAL A 59 -2.39 4.51 10.61
C VAL A 59 -2.08 4.72 9.12
N SER A 60 -0.88 5.18 8.82
CA SER A 60 -0.43 5.42 7.45
C SER A 60 0.92 4.78 7.21
N ASN A 61 1.15 4.35 5.98
CA ASN A 61 2.49 4.01 5.52
C ASN A 61 3.19 5.32 5.13
N TYR A 62 4.37 5.53 5.67
CA TYR A 62 5.16 6.73 5.40
C TYR A 62 6.28 6.39 4.42
N VAL A 63 6.39 7.16 3.34
CA VAL A 63 7.40 6.95 2.30
C VAL A 63 8.23 8.21 2.15
N GLU A 64 9.54 8.10 2.34
CA GLU A 64 10.46 9.18 2.00
C GLU A 64 10.90 9.01 0.56
N CYS A 65 10.58 9.99 -0.26
CA CYS A 65 10.94 10.00 -1.67
C CYS A 65 12.26 10.74 -1.86
N VAL A 66 13.08 10.26 -2.78
CA VAL A 66 14.43 10.80 -2.98
C VAL A 66 14.47 11.93 -4.00
N ASN A 67 13.45 12.05 -4.86
CA ASN A 67 13.39 13.12 -5.83
C ASN A 67 11.93 13.49 -6.15
N ALA A 68 11.77 14.62 -6.83
CA ALA A 68 10.45 15.15 -7.15
C ALA A 68 9.66 14.25 -8.09
N GLU A 69 10.33 13.52 -8.97
CA GLU A 69 9.67 12.63 -9.92
C GLU A 69 9.08 11.41 -9.21
N GLU A 70 9.79 10.85 -8.24
CA GLU A 70 9.30 9.72 -7.46
C GLU A 70 8.03 10.07 -6.69
N ILE A 71 8.03 11.18 -5.95
CA ILE A 71 6.86 11.57 -5.17
C ILE A 71 5.67 11.90 -6.07
N LYS A 72 5.91 12.53 -7.21
CA LYS A 72 4.87 12.85 -8.17
C LYS A 72 4.24 11.60 -8.76
N THR A 73 5.05 10.62 -9.13
CA THR A 73 4.59 9.35 -9.66
C THR A 73 3.78 8.56 -8.64
N LEU A 74 4.28 8.45 -7.41
CA LEU A 74 3.58 7.75 -6.34
C LEU A 74 2.26 8.43 -5.99
N PHE A 75 2.27 9.76 -5.91
CA PHE A 75 1.04 10.51 -5.65
C PHE A 75 -0.01 10.25 -6.71
N SER A 76 0.37 10.33 -7.98
CA SER A 76 -0.55 10.11 -9.10
C SER A 76 -1.16 8.71 -9.07
N LYS A 77 -0.35 7.69 -8.87
CA LYS A 77 -0.82 6.29 -8.89
C LYS A 77 -1.60 5.91 -7.64
N LEU A 78 -1.18 6.38 -6.46
CA LEU A 78 -1.86 6.05 -5.21
C LEU A 78 -3.17 6.81 -5.05
N SER A 79 -3.29 8.01 -5.60
CA SER A 79 -4.52 8.79 -5.51
C SER A 79 -5.58 8.33 -6.52
N GLU A 80 -5.19 7.59 -7.55
CA GLU A 80 -6.13 7.12 -8.57
C GLU A 80 -7.17 6.18 -7.97
N GLY A 81 -8.44 6.56 -8.08
CA GLY A 81 -9.54 5.80 -7.49
C GLY A 81 -9.65 5.91 -5.97
N GLY A 82 -8.81 6.72 -5.35
CA GLY A 82 -8.78 6.93 -3.91
C GLY A 82 -9.21 8.33 -3.50
N ILE A 83 -8.73 8.76 -2.34
CA ILE A 83 -9.07 10.04 -1.73
C ILE A 83 -7.77 10.81 -1.46
N VAL A 84 -7.74 12.08 -1.85
CA VAL A 84 -6.63 12.97 -1.52
C VAL A 84 -6.99 13.73 -0.24
N THR A 85 -6.29 13.43 0.85
CA THR A 85 -6.50 14.09 2.14
C THR A 85 -5.67 15.37 2.22
N MET A 86 -4.42 15.32 1.79
CA MET A 86 -3.56 16.50 1.63
C MET A 86 -2.92 16.44 0.25
N PRO A 87 -3.22 17.38 -0.64
CA PRO A 87 -2.66 17.35 -2.00
C PRO A 87 -1.14 17.55 -1.98
N LEU A 88 -0.49 17.08 -3.05
CA LEU A 88 0.96 17.22 -3.18
C LEU A 88 1.32 18.70 -3.29
N ASP A 89 1.95 19.21 -2.25
CA ASP A 89 2.31 20.63 -2.15
C ASP A 89 3.45 20.81 -1.15
N SER A 90 3.95 22.05 -1.07
CA SER A 90 4.93 22.45 -0.09
C SER A 90 4.22 22.86 1.20
N TYR A 91 4.60 22.22 2.30
CA TYR A 91 4.12 22.56 3.63
C TYR A 91 5.30 22.98 4.49
N GLY A 92 5.06 23.66 5.59
CA GLY A 92 6.13 24.22 6.41
C GLY A 92 7.13 23.21 6.95
N PHE A 93 6.74 21.94 7.06
CA PHE A 93 7.58 20.85 7.53
C PHE A 93 8.25 20.05 6.41
N SER A 94 7.95 20.34 5.15
CA SER A 94 8.40 19.52 4.02
C SER A 94 8.47 20.35 2.74
N GLN A 95 9.41 20.02 1.87
CA GLN A 95 9.49 20.62 0.54
C GLN A 95 8.27 20.20 -0.31
N LYS A 96 7.92 18.92 -0.24
CA LYS A 96 6.75 18.35 -0.89
C LYS A 96 6.22 17.25 0.00
N PHE A 97 4.91 17.27 0.22
CA PHE A 97 4.25 16.28 1.04
C PHE A 97 2.86 16.01 0.46
N ALA A 98 2.40 14.78 0.60
CA ALA A 98 1.04 14.42 0.24
C ALA A 98 0.53 13.35 1.20
N TRP A 99 -0.78 13.35 1.40
CA TRP A 99 -1.47 12.33 2.18
C TRP A 99 -2.65 11.85 1.38
N VAL A 100 -2.65 10.57 1.03
CA VAL A 100 -3.70 9.96 0.21
C VAL A 100 -4.19 8.67 0.84
N ILE A 101 -5.43 8.33 0.55
CA ILE A 101 -6.00 7.02 0.85
C ILE A 101 -6.21 6.36 -0.49
N ASP A 102 -5.58 5.21 -0.72
CA ASP A 102 -5.64 4.56 -2.02
C ASP A 102 -6.99 3.87 -2.27
N LYS A 103 -7.17 3.31 -3.47
CA LYS A 103 -8.42 2.67 -3.87
C LYS A 103 -8.81 1.47 -3.01
N PHE A 104 -7.88 0.93 -2.24
CA PHE A 104 -8.12 -0.18 -1.32
C PHE A 104 -8.39 0.28 0.12
N GLY A 105 -8.32 1.59 0.38
CA GLY A 105 -8.54 2.17 1.71
C GLY A 105 -7.28 2.31 2.55
N VAL A 106 -6.12 1.98 2.02
CA VAL A 106 -4.85 2.11 2.75
C VAL A 106 -4.35 3.54 2.69
N SER A 107 -3.93 4.07 3.84
CA SER A 107 -3.46 5.45 3.97
C SER A 107 -1.95 5.54 3.75
N TRP A 108 -1.54 6.55 2.98
CA TRP A 108 -0.15 6.79 2.61
C TRP A 108 0.22 8.24 2.82
N GLN A 109 1.37 8.46 3.42
CA GLN A 109 1.97 9.79 3.54
C GLN A 109 3.29 9.78 2.77
N LEU A 110 3.42 10.70 1.82
CA LEU A 110 4.57 10.80 0.94
C LEU A 110 5.32 12.09 1.27
N ASN A 111 6.63 11.99 1.46
CA ASN A 111 7.46 13.12 1.81
C ASN A 111 8.67 13.20 0.88
N LEU A 112 8.95 14.38 0.36
CA LEU A 112 10.18 14.65 -0.38
C LEU A 112 11.22 15.17 0.60
N LYS A 113 12.25 14.42 0.70
CA LYS A 113 13.37 14.74 1.59
C LYS A 113 14.20 15.92 1.12
#